data_54fa8f35c22a09d4f235e4df8e3ee51b
#
_entry.id   54fa8f35c22a09d4f235e4df8e3ee51b
#
_cell.length_a   1.000
_cell.length_b   1.000
_cell.length_c   1.000
_cell.angle_alpha   90.00
_cell.angle_beta   90.00
_cell.angle_gamma   90.00
#
_symmetry.space_group_name_H-M   'P 1'
#
loop_
_entity.id
_entity.type
_entity.pdbx_description
1 polymer ?
#
loop_
_entity_poly.entity_id
_entity_poly.type
_entity_poly.pdbx_seq_one_letter_code
_entity_poly.pdbx_strand_id
1 'polypeptide(L)'
;MTWTQRASVADNGLYGVTYGNGLFVAVGDVGTILTSPNGMRSTEQASGTSNSLYGVAYGNGTFVAVGEDGAILTSPDGVNWTQQTSGTSNFLLGVTYGNGLFVAVGEDGAILTSPDGVDWTARTSGTGNDLNGVAYGNELFVAVGERGTIVTSPDGVTWTRWISGTYRTLSDVAYGNGTFVAVGSFGTILTSP
;
A
#
# COMPACT_ATOMS: atom_id res chain seq x y z
N MET A 1 18.19 20.57 8.25
CA MET A 1 16.81 20.37 7.75
C MET A 1 15.88 20.50 8.93
N THR A 2 14.78 21.25 8.83
CA THR A 2 13.78 21.41 9.89
C THR A 2 12.43 20.92 9.39
N TRP A 3 11.74 20.12 10.22
CA TRP A 3 10.37 19.69 9.95
C TRP A 3 9.40 20.70 10.58
N THR A 4 8.33 21.04 9.86
CA THR A 4 7.31 21.98 10.33
C THR A 4 5.96 21.27 10.34
N GLN A 5 5.33 21.21 11.52
CA GLN A 5 3.97 20.69 11.63
C GLN A 5 3.00 21.57 10.81
N ARG A 6 2.14 20.93 10.02
CA ARG A 6 1.07 21.60 9.27
C ARG A 6 -0.29 21.27 9.87
N ALA A 7 -1.20 22.21 9.81
CA ALA A 7 -2.58 21.97 10.22
C ALA A 7 -3.26 21.04 9.21
N SER A 8 -3.90 19.99 9.72
CA SER A 8 -4.83 19.15 8.96
C SER A 8 -6.23 19.73 9.02
N VAL A 9 -7.04 19.49 7.99
CA VAL A 9 -8.48 19.76 7.99
C VAL A 9 -9.29 18.59 8.56
N ALA A 10 -8.66 17.42 8.77
CA ALA A 10 -9.23 16.26 9.42
C ALA A 10 -8.50 15.95 10.73
N ASP A 11 -9.24 15.49 11.73
CA ASP A 11 -8.72 15.05 13.04
C ASP A 11 -8.47 13.53 13.10
N ASN A 12 -8.76 12.81 12.00
CA ASN A 12 -8.62 11.36 11.89
C ASN A 12 -7.15 10.94 11.74
N GLY A 13 -6.83 9.70 12.16
CA GLY A 13 -5.52 9.09 11.91
C GLY A 13 -5.23 8.96 10.40
N LEU A 14 -4.00 9.23 9.99
CA LEU A 14 -3.54 9.05 8.61
C LEU A 14 -2.50 7.93 8.58
N TYR A 15 -2.60 7.02 7.62
CA TYR A 15 -1.79 5.80 7.54
C TYR A 15 -0.92 5.72 6.31
N GLY A 16 -1.40 6.22 5.17
CA GLY A 16 -0.70 6.16 3.90
C GLY A 16 -0.58 7.52 3.24
N VAL A 17 0.52 7.73 2.50
CA VAL A 17 0.71 8.93 1.68
C VAL A 17 1.46 8.58 0.41
N THR A 18 1.03 9.16 -0.69
CA THR A 18 1.73 9.07 -1.99
C THR A 18 1.80 10.43 -2.67
N TYR A 19 2.65 10.52 -3.70
CA TYR A 19 2.71 11.68 -4.58
C TYR A 19 2.57 11.23 -6.02
N GLY A 20 1.67 11.85 -6.75
CA GLY A 20 1.43 11.60 -8.16
C GLY A 20 0.67 12.75 -8.81
N ASN A 21 0.82 12.92 -10.10
CA ASN A 21 0.12 13.94 -10.88
C ASN A 21 0.17 15.36 -10.26
N GLY A 22 1.31 15.72 -9.63
CA GLY A 22 1.49 17.02 -8.98
C GLY A 22 0.77 17.18 -7.63
N LEU A 23 0.26 16.09 -7.04
CA LEU A 23 -0.56 16.10 -5.84
C LEU A 23 -0.06 15.08 -4.81
N PHE A 24 0.04 15.49 -3.54
CA PHE A 24 0.11 14.57 -2.41
C PHE A 24 -1.30 14.09 -2.09
N VAL A 25 -1.45 12.79 -1.89
CA VAL A 25 -2.68 12.15 -1.42
C VAL A 25 -2.36 11.37 -0.16
N ALA A 26 -3.06 11.67 0.94
CA ALA A 26 -2.96 10.93 2.19
C ALA A 26 -4.31 10.29 2.53
N VAL A 27 -4.27 9.09 3.10
CA VAL A 27 -5.46 8.29 3.44
C VAL A 27 -5.43 7.86 4.89
N GLY A 28 -6.60 7.60 5.49
CA GLY A 28 -6.70 7.27 6.90
C GLY A 28 -8.05 6.75 7.36
N ASP A 29 -8.30 6.90 8.68
CA ASP A 29 -9.51 6.43 9.34
C ASP A 29 -10.79 6.97 8.71
N VAL A 30 -11.85 6.17 8.80
CA VAL A 30 -13.22 6.56 8.42
C VAL A 30 -13.29 7.07 6.98
N GLY A 31 -12.51 6.47 6.07
CA GLY A 31 -12.48 6.84 4.66
C GLY A 31 -11.85 8.21 4.39
N THR A 32 -11.08 8.76 5.34
CA THR A 32 -10.41 10.05 5.14
C THR A 32 -9.46 10.03 3.96
N ILE A 33 -9.64 10.98 3.06
CA ILE A 33 -8.70 11.27 1.96
C ILE A 33 -8.38 12.77 1.98
N LEU A 34 -7.11 13.09 2.11
CA LEU A 34 -6.61 14.45 2.05
C LEU A 34 -5.71 14.64 0.83
N THR A 35 -5.85 15.77 0.16
CA THR A 35 -5.00 16.13 -0.98
C THR A 35 -4.29 17.44 -0.74
N SER A 36 -3.07 17.57 -1.27
CA SER A 36 -2.32 18.83 -1.20
C SER A 36 -1.34 18.95 -2.38
N PRO A 37 -1.29 20.08 -3.09
CA PRO A 37 -0.32 20.27 -4.16
C PRO A 37 1.11 20.51 -3.65
N ASN A 38 1.30 20.90 -2.40
CA ASN A 38 2.61 21.33 -1.89
C ASN A 38 2.91 20.88 -0.44
N GLY A 39 2.03 20.05 0.17
CA GLY A 39 2.17 19.58 1.54
C GLY A 39 1.94 20.64 2.62
N MET A 40 1.55 21.87 2.27
CA MET A 40 1.35 22.96 3.25
C MET A 40 -0.10 23.13 3.70
N ARG A 41 -1.04 22.92 2.79
CA ARG A 41 -2.49 22.97 3.06
C ARG A 41 -3.13 21.76 2.45
N SER A 42 -3.96 21.07 3.20
CA SER A 42 -4.75 19.93 2.75
C SER A 42 -6.19 20.33 2.45
N THR A 43 -6.81 19.57 1.56
CA THR A 43 -8.24 19.61 1.26
C THR A 43 -8.77 18.19 1.42
N GLU A 44 -9.87 18.02 2.13
CA GLU A 44 -10.54 16.74 2.28
C GLU A 44 -11.38 16.43 1.04
N GLN A 45 -11.31 15.19 0.60
CA GLN A 45 -12.05 14.68 -0.55
C GLN A 45 -13.07 13.63 -0.10
N ALA A 46 -14.22 13.57 -0.77
CA ALA A 46 -15.22 12.57 -0.51
C ALA A 46 -14.77 11.21 -1.06
N SER A 47 -14.49 10.25 -0.17
CA SER A 47 -14.13 8.89 -0.55
C SER A 47 -15.32 8.01 -0.93
N GLY A 48 -16.51 8.33 -0.42
CA GLY A 48 -17.72 7.50 -0.61
C GLY A 48 -17.79 6.27 0.30
N THR A 49 -16.87 6.11 1.24
CA THR A 49 -16.82 5.01 2.21
C THR A 49 -16.57 5.51 3.64
N SER A 50 -16.97 4.71 4.63
CA SER A 50 -16.57 4.87 6.03
C SER A 50 -15.48 3.89 6.46
N ASN A 51 -15.00 3.02 5.56
CA ASN A 51 -13.94 2.06 5.83
C ASN A 51 -12.60 2.79 5.94
N SER A 52 -11.79 2.44 6.93
CA SER A 52 -10.43 2.99 7.06
C SER A 52 -9.58 2.59 5.87
N LEU A 53 -8.77 3.52 5.37
CA LEU A 53 -7.87 3.33 4.24
C LEU A 53 -6.43 3.30 4.75
N TYR A 54 -5.69 2.21 4.49
CA TYR A 54 -4.37 1.98 5.04
C TYR A 54 -3.24 2.30 4.08
N GLY A 55 -3.44 2.05 2.79
CA GLY A 55 -2.43 2.26 1.76
C GLY A 55 -2.93 3.09 0.61
N VAL A 56 -2.03 3.83 -0.04
CA VAL A 56 -2.30 4.56 -1.27
C VAL A 56 -1.09 4.57 -2.18
N ALA A 57 -1.28 4.30 -3.46
CA ALA A 57 -0.26 4.33 -4.49
C ALA A 57 -0.72 5.15 -5.70
N TYR A 58 0.25 5.62 -6.50
CA TYR A 58 -0.01 6.24 -7.79
C TYR A 58 0.77 5.53 -8.87
N GLY A 59 0.10 5.18 -9.96
CA GLY A 59 0.70 4.54 -11.11
C GLY A 59 -0.22 4.61 -12.33
N ASN A 60 0.34 4.58 -13.51
CA ASN A 60 -0.41 4.59 -14.78
C ASN A 60 -1.51 5.68 -14.85
N GLY A 61 -1.23 6.87 -14.28
CA GLY A 61 -2.20 7.98 -14.27
C GLY A 61 -3.34 7.86 -13.25
N THR A 62 -3.32 6.86 -12.36
CA THR A 62 -4.40 6.55 -11.42
C THR A 62 -3.87 6.47 -9.99
N PHE A 63 -4.57 7.08 -9.04
CA PHE A 63 -4.41 6.81 -7.61
C PHE A 63 -5.24 5.59 -7.24
N VAL A 64 -4.69 4.71 -6.41
CA VAL A 64 -5.37 3.55 -5.83
C VAL A 64 -5.21 3.61 -4.32
N ALA A 65 -6.32 3.63 -3.58
CA ALA A 65 -6.35 3.52 -2.13
C ALA A 65 -6.98 2.19 -1.71
N VAL A 66 -6.44 1.55 -0.67
CA VAL A 66 -6.88 0.25 -0.17
C VAL A 66 -7.10 0.26 1.34
N GLY A 67 -8.01 -0.58 1.86
CA GLY A 67 -8.35 -0.54 3.28
C GLY A 67 -9.20 -1.69 3.79
N GLU A 68 -10.00 -1.40 4.83
CA GLU A 68 -10.89 -2.32 5.54
C GLU A 68 -11.91 -2.98 4.60
N ASP A 69 -12.32 -4.20 4.95
CA ASP A 69 -13.34 -5.00 4.24
C ASP A 69 -13.04 -5.13 2.74
N GLY A 70 -11.76 -5.18 2.36
CA GLY A 70 -11.34 -5.25 0.99
C GLY A 70 -11.62 -3.97 0.18
N ALA A 71 -11.78 -2.83 0.85
CA ALA A 71 -12.01 -1.55 0.17
C ALA A 71 -10.89 -1.23 -0.82
N ILE A 72 -11.28 -0.90 -2.03
CA ILE A 72 -10.41 -0.35 -3.07
C ILE A 72 -11.11 0.85 -3.70
N LEU A 73 -10.41 1.97 -3.75
CA LEU A 73 -10.89 3.18 -4.41
C LEU A 73 -9.86 3.63 -5.44
N THR A 74 -10.35 4.15 -6.55
CA THR A 74 -9.51 4.71 -7.62
C THR A 74 -9.89 6.14 -7.93
N SER A 75 -8.88 6.94 -8.31
CA SER A 75 -9.09 8.31 -8.77
C SER A 75 -8.04 8.69 -9.83
N PRO A 76 -8.43 9.29 -10.97
CA PRO A 76 -7.48 9.80 -11.95
C PRO A 76 -6.86 11.14 -11.54
N ASP A 77 -7.51 11.87 -10.64
CA ASP A 77 -7.17 13.25 -10.30
C ASP A 77 -6.92 13.49 -8.78
N GLY A 78 -7.12 12.44 -7.94
CA GLY A 78 -7.03 12.52 -6.49
C GLY A 78 -8.23 13.20 -5.81
N VAL A 79 -9.21 13.67 -6.58
CA VAL A 79 -10.40 14.40 -6.11
C VAL A 79 -11.67 13.57 -6.25
N ASN A 80 -11.87 12.99 -7.41
CA ASN A 80 -13.04 12.17 -7.71
C ASN A 80 -12.71 10.68 -7.51
N TRP A 81 -13.26 10.08 -6.46
CA TRP A 81 -12.97 8.70 -6.08
C TRP A 81 -14.13 7.77 -6.42
N THR A 82 -13.79 6.59 -6.93
CA THR A 82 -14.74 5.55 -7.30
C THR A 82 -14.36 4.25 -6.61
N GLN A 83 -15.33 3.61 -5.94
CA GLN A 83 -15.12 2.31 -5.30
C GLN A 83 -15.08 1.21 -6.37
N GLN A 84 -14.12 0.28 -6.20
CA GLN A 84 -13.93 -0.88 -7.06
C GLN A 84 -14.22 -2.17 -6.31
N THR A 85 -14.49 -3.25 -7.04
CA THR A 85 -14.74 -4.58 -6.46
C THR A 85 -13.42 -5.33 -6.32
N SER A 86 -12.99 -5.59 -5.09
CA SER A 86 -11.77 -6.37 -4.79
C SER A 86 -11.95 -7.88 -4.90
N GLY A 87 -13.19 -8.37 -4.67
CA GLY A 87 -13.49 -9.81 -4.56
C GLY A 87 -13.08 -10.44 -3.22
N THR A 88 -12.70 -9.66 -2.21
CA THR A 88 -12.36 -10.13 -0.86
C THR A 88 -12.99 -9.23 0.20
N SER A 89 -13.15 -9.76 1.42
CA SER A 89 -13.46 -8.98 2.62
C SER A 89 -12.25 -8.84 3.56
N ASN A 90 -11.07 -9.37 3.19
CA ASN A 90 -9.86 -9.22 3.98
C ASN A 90 -9.40 -7.77 3.94
N PHE A 91 -8.86 -7.27 5.05
CA PHE A 91 -8.27 -5.94 5.07
C PHE A 91 -7.05 -5.90 4.14
N LEU A 92 -7.00 -4.88 3.30
CA LEU A 92 -5.87 -4.60 2.42
C LEU A 92 -5.00 -3.54 3.10
N LEU A 93 -3.78 -3.92 3.48
CA LEU A 93 -2.90 -3.14 4.36
C LEU A 93 -1.87 -2.31 3.60
N GLY A 94 -1.49 -2.74 2.40
CA GLY A 94 -0.52 -2.04 1.57
C GLY A 94 -0.83 -2.16 0.09
N VAL A 95 -0.38 -1.16 -0.68
CA VAL A 95 -0.48 -1.16 -2.15
C VAL A 95 0.75 -0.48 -2.75
N THR A 96 1.24 -1.03 -3.85
CA THR A 96 2.32 -0.44 -4.66
C THR A 96 1.99 -0.51 -6.14
N TYR A 97 2.73 0.25 -6.95
CA TYR A 97 2.69 0.14 -8.41
C TYR A 97 4.10 -0.11 -8.95
N GLY A 98 4.22 -1.07 -9.83
CA GLY A 98 5.47 -1.39 -10.51
C GLY A 98 5.22 -2.30 -11.72
N ASN A 99 6.10 -2.27 -12.70
CA ASN A 99 6.04 -3.11 -13.90
C ASN A 99 4.65 -3.11 -14.60
N GLY A 100 3.97 -1.95 -14.62
CA GLY A 100 2.65 -1.84 -15.23
C GLY A 100 1.50 -2.44 -14.41
N LEU A 101 1.72 -2.79 -13.13
CA LEU A 101 0.76 -3.50 -12.29
C LEU A 101 0.64 -2.86 -10.91
N PHE A 102 -0.57 -2.67 -10.43
CA PHE A 102 -0.86 -2.46 -9.02
C PHE A 102 -0.84 -3.80 -8.30
N VAL A 103 -0.24 -3.83 -7.13
CA VAL A 103 -0.22 -4.99 -6.21
C VAL A 103 -0.70 -4.51 -4.85
N ALA A 104 -1.81 -5.06 -4.38
CA ALA A 104 -2.35 -4.85 -3.03
C ALA A 104 -2.14 -6.11 -2.19
N VAL A 105 -1.76 -5.93 -0.92
CA VAL A 105 -1.51 -7.02 0.03
C VAL A 105 -2.26 -6.80 1.33
N GLY A 106 -2.55 -7.88 2.07
CA GLY A 106 -3.34 -7.75 3.29
C GLY A 106 -3.42 -9.00 4.15
N GLU A 107 -4.50 -9.07 4.94
CA GLU A 107 -4.78 -10.16 5.89
C GLU A 107 -4.84 -11.52 5.20
N ASP A 108 -4.57 -12.58 5.99
CA ASP A 108 -4.57 -13.98 5.56
C ASP A 108 -3.70 -14.25 4.33
N GLY A 109 -2.66 -13.44 4.11
CA GLY A 109 -1.78 -13.53 2.96
C GLY A 109 -2.44 -13.10 1.65
N ALA A 110 -3.48 -12.27 1.70
CA ALA A 110 -4.14 -11.76 0.51
C ALA A 110 -3.15 -11.01 -0.39
N ILE A 111 -3.20 -11.31 -1.67
CA ILE A 111 -2.54 -10.55 -2.73
C ILE A 111 -3.53 -10.37 -3.88
N LEU A 112 -3.76 -9.13 -4.27
CA LEU A 112 -4.56 -8.76 -5.42
C LEU A 112 -3.70 -7.99 -6.41
N THR A 113 -3.95 -8.17 -7.69
CA THR A 113 -3.24 -7.44 -8.76
C THR A 113 -4.19 -6.85 -9.76
N SER A 114 -3.87 -5.67 -10.29
CA SER A 114 -4.64 -4.99 -11.31
C SER A 114 -3.74 -4.17 -12.25
N PRO A 115 -3.93 -4.20 -13.57
CA PRO A 115 -3.17 -3.37 -14.49
C PRO A 115 -3.63 -1.90 -14.50
N ASP A 116 -4.88 -1.63 -14.11
CA ASP A 116 -5.55 -0.34 -14.23
C ASP A 116 -6.15 0.20 -12.92
N GLY A 117 -6.14 -0.62 -11.85
CA GLY A 117 -6.76 -0.32 -10.57
C GLY A 117 -8.26 -0.63 -10.50
N VAL A 118 -8.87 -1.10 -11.59
CA VAL A 118 -10.32 -1.37 -11.70
C VAL A 118 -10.59 -2.87 -11.64
N ASP A 119 -9.95 -3.64 -12.52
CA ASP A 119 -10.13 -5.09 -12.58
C ASP A 119 -9.08 -5.79 -11.72
N TRP A 120 -9.51 -6.36 -10.59
CA TRP A 120 -8.62 -7.00 -9.62
C TRP A 120 -8.68 -8.52 -9.69
N THR A 121 -7.52 -9.15 -9.62
CA THR A 121 -7.36 -10.61 -9.64
C THR A 121 -6.61 -11.07 -8.41
N ALA A 122 -7.20 -12.02 -7.67
CA ALA A 122 -6.56 -12.65 -6.52
C ALA A 122 -5.39 -13.54 -6.94
N ARG A 123 -4.28 -13.50 -6.17
CA ARG A 123 -3.08 -14.30 -6.36
C ARG A 123 -2.79 -15.16 -5.14
N THR A 124 -2.12 -16.28 -5.35
CA THR A 124 -1.71 -17.16 -4.26
C THR A 124 -0.35 -16.75 -3.73
N SER A 125 -0.31 -16.26 -2.48
CA SER A 125 0.94 -15.85 -1.82
C SER A 125 1.78 -17.01 -1.28
N GLY A 126 1.17 -18.19 -1.06
CA GLY A 126 1.79 -19.34 -0.40
C GLY A 126 1.91 -19.19 1.12
N THR A 127 1.17 -18.28 1.73
CA THR A 127 1.13 -18.04 3.19
C THR A 127 -0.30 -17.71 3.64
N GLY A 128 -0.61 -17.97 4.89
CA GLY A 128 -1.81 -17.47 5.57
C GLY A 128 -1.47 -16.42 6.63
N ASN A 129 -0.24 -15.90 6.64
CA ASN A 129 0.13 -14.79 7.53
C ASN A 129 -0.19 -13.46 6.85
N ASP A 130 -0.57 -12.47 7.62
CA ASP A 130 -0.83 -11.13 7.12
C ASP A 130 0.41 -10.55 6.42
N LEU A 131 0.17 -9.88 5.30
CA LEU A 131 1.15 -9.11 4.55
C LEU A 131 0.88 -7.63 4.80
N ASN A 132 1.81 -6.97 5.50
CA ASN A 132 1.63 -5.61 6.00
C ASN A 132 2.12 -4.52 5.04
N GLY A 133 3.16 -4.83 4.26
CA GLY A 133 3.75 -3.88 3.34
C GLY A 133 4.21 -4.53 2.05
N VAL A 134 4.24 -3.76 0.97
CA VAL A 134 4.70 -4.20 -0.35
C VAL A 134 5.44 -3.08 -1.06
N ALA A 135 6.57 -3.41 -1.67
CA ALA A 135 7.35 -2.50 -2.50
C ALA A 135 7.73 -3.13 -3.83
N TYR A 136 8.02 -2.27 -4.81
CA TYR A 136 8.57 -2.68 -6.10
C TYR A 136 9.92 -1.99 -6.34
N GLY A 137 10.88 -2.76 -6.82
CA GLY A 137 12.20 -2.24 -7.22
C GLY A 137 13.02 -3.33 -7.88
N ASN A 138 13.98 -2.97 -8.69
CA ASN A 138 14.86 -3.92 -9.40
C ASN A 138 14.08 -5.07 -10.06
N GLU A 139 12.99 -4.73 -10.75
CA GLU A 139 12.11 -5.69 -11.46
C GLU A 139 11.48 -6.77 -10.54
N LEU A 140 11.38 -6.49 -9.23
CA LEU A 140 10.87 -7.42 -8.23
C LEU A 140 9.85 -6.75 -7.32
N PHE A 141 8.72 -7.40 -7.10
CA PHE A 141 7.81 -7.11 -6.00
C PHE A 141 8.28 -7.87 -4.76
N VAL A 142 8.28 -7.20 -3.62
CA VAL A 142 8.58 -7.78 -2.31
C VAL A 142 7.46 -7.41 -1.36
N ALA A 143 6.79 -8.42 -0.78
CA ALA A 143 5.80 -8.22 0.27
C ALA A 143 6.29 -8.85 1.58
N VAL A 144 6.05 -8.15 2.68
CA VAL A 144 6.51 -8.54 4.02
C VAL A 144 5.36 -8.51 5.02
N GLY A 145 5.47 -9.32 6.09
CA GLY A 145 4.36 -9.40 7.03
C GLY A 145 4.67 -10.15 8.32
N GLU A 146 3.61 -10.72 8.88
CA GLU A 146 3.66 -11.42 10.15
C GLU A 146 4.63 -12.59 10.15
N ARG A 147 5.15 -12.92 11.35
CA ARG A 147 6.08 -14.04 11.61
C ARG A 147 7.30 -14.05 10.70
N GLY A 148 7.77 -12.86 10.31
CA GLY A 148 8.92 -12.70 9.42
C GLY A 148 8.64 -13.15 7.99
N THR A 149 7.38 -13.16 7.56
CA THR A 149 7.01 -13.54 6.20
C THR A 149 7.62 -12.57 5.20
N ILE A 150 8.28 -13.14 4.18
CA ILE A 150 8.74 -12.44 2.99
C ILE A 150 8.31 -13.27 1.79
N VAL A 151 7.59 -12.66 0.86
CA VAL A 151 7.26 -13.25 -0.44
C VAL A 151 7.66 -12.29 -1.56
N THR A 152 8.16 -12.84 -2.67
CA THR A 152 8.60 -12.05 -3.81
C THR A 152 8.00 -12.54 -5.11
N SER A 153 7.87 -11.63 -6.07
CA SER A 153 7.38 -11.95 -7.41
C SER A 153 7.98 -11.03 -8.47
N PRO A 154 8.52 -11.56 -9.59
CA PRO A 154 8.99 -10.71 -10.69
C PRO A 154 7.84 -10.17 -11.55
N ASP A 155 6.69 -10.86 -11.56
CA ASP A 155 5.57 -10.61 -12.46
C ASP A 155 4.26 -10.21 -11.74
N GLY A 156 4.25 -10.21 -10.38
CA GLY A 156 3.06 -10.00 -9.56
C GLY A 156 2.09 -11.18 -9.56
N VAL A 157 2.36 -12.24 -10.31
CA VAL A 157 1.46 -13.41 -10.48
C VAL A 157 1.98 -14.62 -9.72
N THR A 158 3.26 -14.95 -9.90
CA THR A 158 3.91 -16.08 -9.25
C THR A 158 4.71 -15.62 -8.06
N TRP A 159 4.31 -16.03 -6.85
CA TRP A 159 4.95 -15.61 -5.62
C TRP A 159 5.77 -16.72 -4.98
N THR A 160 6.97 -16.38 -4.53
CA THR A 160 7.91 -17.28 -3.88
C THR A 160 8.15 -16.82 -2.45
N ARG A 161 8.00 -17.74 -1.48
CA ARG A 161 8.27 -17.46 -0.07
C ARG A 161 9.76 -17.67 0.24
N TRP A 162 10.31 -16.75 1.06
CA TRP A 162 11.69 -16.78 1.52
C TRP A 162 11.80 -16.96 3.04
N ILE A 163 12.93 -17.51 3.48
CA ILE A 163 13.25 -17.60 4.91
C ILE A 163 13.95 -16.30 5.32
N SER A 164 13.31 -15.53 6.17
CA SER A 164 13.84 -14.25 6.67
C SER A 164 14.85 -14.38 7.81
N GLY A 165 14.89 -15.54 8.48
CA GLY A 165 15.71 -15.75 9.68
C GLY A 165 15.12 -15.15 10.96
N THR A 166 13.91 -14.60 10.92
CA THR A 166 13.21 -14.04 12.08
C THR A 166 11.75 -14.51 12.15
N TYR A 167 11.16 -14.47 13.35
CA TYR A 167 9.71 -14.65 13.57
C TYR A 167 9.04 -13.32 13.96
N ARG A 168 9.76 -12.21 13.89
CA ARG A 168 9.21 -10.89 14.21
C ARG A 168 8.35 -10.39 13.08
N THR A 169 7.24 -9.74 13.42
CA THR A 169 6.39 -9.09 12.41
C THR A 169 7.18 -8.02 11.68
N LEU A 170 7.18 -8.09 10.37
CA LEU A 170 7.69 -7.06 9.48
C LEU A 170 6.52 -6.13 9.15
N SER A 171 6.70 -4.85 9.37
CA SER A 171 5.63 -3.85 9.27
C SER A 171 5.61 -3.18 7.90
N ASP A 172 6.79 -2.98 7.29
CA ASP A 172 6.89 -2.31 6.01
C ASP A 172 8.20 -2.68 5.29
N VAL A 173 8.25 -2.41 3.99
CA VAL A 173 9.41 -2.61 3.13
C VAL A 173 9.54 -1.47 2.13
N ALA A 174 10.77 -1.02 1.92
CA ALA A 174 11.10 -0.01 0.92
C ALA A 174 12.27 -0.47 0.04
N TYR A 175 12.32 0.04 -1.19
CA TYR A 175 13.44 -0.18 -2.09
C TYR A 175 14.18 1.14 -2.35
N GLY A 176 15.50 1.09 -2.28
CA GLY A 176 16.34 2.21 -2.61
C GLY A 176 17.80 1.80 -2.81
N ASN A 177 18.50 2.46 -3.70
CA ASN A 177 19.92 2.23 -3.97
C ASN A 177 20.30 0.74 -4.17
N GLY A 178 19.47 0.01 -4.91
CA GLY A 178 19.72 -1.40 -5.24
C GLY A 178 19.37 -2.41 -4.14
N THR A 179 18.76 -1.99 -3.03
CA THR A 179 18.53 -2.83 -1.86
C THR A 179 17.09 -2.67 -1.37
N PHE A 180 16.44 -3.79 -1.01
CA PHE A 180 15.22 -3.75 -0.20
C PHE A 180 15.59 -3.69 1.28
N VAL A 181 14.89 -2.86 2.02
CA VAL A 181 14.99 -2.76 3.48
C VAL A 181 13.62 -3.00 4.07
N ALA A 182 13.46 -4.05 4.87
CA ALA A 182 12.26 -4.34 5.63
C ALA A 182 12.46 -3.97 7.11
N VAL A 183 11.47 -3.35 7.70
CA VAL A 183 11.47 -2.96 9.12
C VAL A 183 10.32 -3.62 9.86
N GLY A 184 10.46 -3.79 11.17
CA GLY A 184 9.43 -4.46 11.93
C GLY A 184 9.56 -4.33 13.45
N SER A 185 8.77 -5.15 14.14
CA SER A 185 8.68 -5.14 15.61
C SER A 185 10.03 -5.40 16.28
N PHE A 186 10.20 -4.84 17.49
CA PHE A 186 11.41 -4.98 18.34
C PHE A 186 12.70 -4.52 17.64
N GLY A 187 12.62 -3.49 16.81
CA GLY A 187 13.78 -2.94 16.11
C GLY A 187 14.35 -3.85 15.02
N THR A 188 13.55 -4.78 14.49
CA THR A 188 13.95 -5.66 13.38
C THR A 188 14.19 -4.84 12.12
N ILE A 189 15.35 -5.04 11.51
CA ILE A 189 15.72 -4.52 10.19
C ILE A 189 16.32 -5.67 9.38
N LEU A 190 15.80 -5.89 8.18
CA LEU A 190 16.33 -6.87 7.23
C LEU A 190 16.68 -6.17 5.93
N THR A 191 17.73 -6.61 5.28
CA THR A 191 18.15 -6.10 3.97
C THR A 191 18.32 -7.25 2.98
N SER A 192 17.99 -7.03 1.72
CA SER A 192 18.32 -7.93 0.63
C SER A 192 19.41 -7.32 -0.25
N PRO A 193 20.25 -8.14 -0.87
CA PRO A 193 21.16 -7.67 -1.91
C PRO A 193 20.40 -7.21 -3.15
#